data_c317e563f7dc558ec3fcfa9e673e972f
#
_entry.id   c317e563f7dc558ec3fcfa9e673e972f
#
_cell.length_a   1.000
_cell.length_b   1.000
_cell.length_c   1.000
_cell.angle_alpha   90.00
_cell.angle_beta   90.00
_cell.angle_gamma   90.00
#
_symmetry.space_group_name_H-M   'P 1'
#
loop_
_entity.id
_entity.type
_entity.pdbx_description
1 polymer ?
#
loop_
_entity_poly.entity_id
_entity_poly.type
_entity_poly.pdbx_seq_one_letter_code
_entity_poly.pdbx_strand_id
1 'polypeptide(L)'
;MLNNKTGSRKYSKRMDRLQLYESKKLRRETLLSPLLRIFAGQSVHNHRPMYFRDVAGLEDLKTYLRRTAQTRQIAHAQLFAGEEGGGAFPLALAYARYLNCQMPTDTDACGHCPSCVKYDALAHPDLFFVYPVASASSSPTPSDDYIRQWREMLGSESYFTPADWLEYIKAGNSQPIIYSKEAEAVEQKLSFRIYEASYRVVMIWQPERMNEAMANKLLKLIEEPPEHTLFFMISSEPDKVLGTIRSRTQLINVRLLHEIEIVEALSRNNQGNTADIIRIAHLAEGNYRRAMDLYRGEWADRDNFVLMGRMMGSIIKGDPSKMRPVADELAALGRVSQIGFLTYCLRLFRELYISRVGVAKLNYLSPEEESFVNMLSGGITGQNIRPVMEEVELAIRHIRQNGNGRMIFFDLLLRLTAALAPALRAKGLK
;
A
#
# COMPACT_ATOMS: atom_id res chain seq x y z
N MET A 1 58.33 57.21 -3.62
CA MET A 1 58.45 55.77 -3.88
C MET A 1 58.18 55.04 -2.59
N LEU A 2 57.02 54.44 -2.42
CA LEU A 2 56.78 53.34 -1.49
C LEU A 2 55.30 53.04 -1.47
N ASN A 3 54.96 51.73 -1.54
CA ASN A 3 53.69 51.05 -1.23
C ASN A 3 52.58 50.98 -2.29
N ASN A 4 52.81 50.04 -3.19
CA ASN A 4 51.63 49.41 -3.89
C ASN A 4 51.82 47.90 -4.04
N LYS A 5 52.10 47.20 -2.94
CA LYS A 5 52.24 45.71 -2.92
C LYS A 5 51.23 44.95 -2.01
N THR A 6 50.39 45.64 -1.28
CA THR A 6 49.44 44.99 -0.34
C THR A 6 48.02 44.78 -0.89
N GLY A 7 47.63 45.49 -1.96
CA GLY A 7 46.31 45.34 -2.62
C GLY A 7 46.19 44.09 -3.50
N SER A 8 47.25 43.76 -4.21
CA SER A 8 47.25 42.63 -5.17
C SER A 8 47.10 41.23 -4.51
N ARG A 9 47.70 41.01 -3.33
CA ARG A 9 47.57 39.71 -2.62
C ARG A 9 46.21 39.46 -1.98
N LYS A 10 45.42 40.48 -1.64
CA LYS A 10 44.05 40.32 -1.12
C LYS A 10 43.06 40.03 -2.25
N TYR A 11 43.26 40.59 -3.42
CA TYR A 11 42.41 40.34 -4.60
C TYR A 11 42.61 38.89 -5.13
N SER A 12 43.87 38.44 -5.23
CA SER A 12 44.20 37.07 -5.67
C SER A 12 43.55 36.03 -4.76
N LYS A 13 43.68 36.13 -3.43
CA LYS A 13 43.06 35.18 -2.48
C LYS A 13 41.51 35.19 -2.50
N ARG A 14 40.89 36.29 -2.92
CA ARG A 14 39.44 36.38 -3.05
C ARG A 14 38.97 35.75 -4.36
N MET A 15 39.71 35.84 -5.44
CA MET A 15 39.43 35.16 -6.70
C MET A 15 39.64 33.65 -6.59
N ASP A 16 40.68 33.18 -5.89
CA ASP A 16 40.91 31.75 -5.65
C ASP A 16 39.80 31.14 -4.80
N ARG A 17 39.25 31.86 -3.83
CA ARG A 17 38.08 31.39 -3.05
C ARG A 17 36.79 31.37 -3.87
N LEU A 18 36.57 32.29 -4.78
CA LEU A 18 35.42 32.31 -5.68
C LEU A 18 35.50 31.17 -6.70
N GLN A 19 36.66 30.93 -7.28
CA GLN A 19 36.88 29.80 -8.20
C GLN A 19 36.75 28.42 -7.49
N LEU A 20 37.19 28.32 -6.23
CA LEU A 20 36.96 27.10 -5.43
C LEU A 20 35.49 26.91 -5.05
N TYR A 21 34.76 28.01 -4.85
CA TYR A 21 33.34 27.96 -4.55
C TYR A 21 32.51 27.57 -5.79
N GLU A 22 32.82 28.13 -6.92
CA GLU A 22 32.19 27.78 -8.20
C GLU A 22 32.54 26.37 -8.66
N SER A 23 33.79 25.93 -8.49
CA SER A 23 34.15 24.53 -8.80
C SER A 23 33.49 23.51 -7.88
N LYS A 24 33.25 23.86 -6.61
CA LYS A 24 32.46 23.00 -5.66
C LYS A 24 30.97 23.04 -5.96
N LYS A 25 30.44 24.17 -6.45
CA LYS A 25 29.05 24.29 -6.89
C LYS A 25 28.82 23.50 -8.18
N LEU A 26 29.70 23.61 -9.16
CA LEU A 26 29.67 22.82 -10.39
C LEU A 26 29.87 21.34 -10.15
N ARG A 27 30.73 20.92 -9.20
CA ARG A 27 30.83 19.50 -8.81
C ARG A 27 29.59 18.97 -8.09
N ARG A 28 28.87 19.79 -7.32
CA ARG A 28 27.58 19.41 -6.74
C ARG A 28 26.47 19.30 -7.80
N GLU A 29 26.44 20.23 -8.76
CA GLU A 29 25.47 20.20 -9.86
C GLU A 29 25.76 19.08 -10.87
N THR A 30 27.04 18.72 -11.10
CA THR A 30 27.41 17.59 -11.97
C THR A 30 27.24 16.22 -11.31
N LEU A 31 27.26 16.12 -9.98
CA LEU A 31 26.98 14.87 -9.26
C LEU A 31 25.47 14.66 -8.99
N LEU A 32 24.68 15.73 -8.94
CA LEU A 32 23.22 15.68 -8.80
C LEU A 32 22.48 15.54 -10.14
N SER A 33 23.10 15.96 -11.26
CA SER A 33 22.45 15.92 -12.57
C SER A 33 22.18 14.51 -13.12
N PRO A 34 23.01 13.47 -12.90
CA PRO A 34 22.68 12.12 -13.32
C PRO A 34 21.56 11.50 -12.47
N LEU A 35 21.54 11.76 -11.16
CA LEU A 35 20.49 11.27 -10.27
C LEU A 35 19.14 11.96 -10.51
N LEU A 36 19.14 13.29 -10.71
CA LEU A 36 17.94 14.05 -11.08
C LEU A 36 17.45 13.73 -12.50
N ARG A 37 18.32 13.35 -13.43
CA ARG A 37 17.91 12.87 -14.77
C ARG A 37 17.38 11.45 -14.76
N ILE A 38 17.81 10.59 -13.84
CA ILE A 38 17.23 9.26 -13.62
C ILE A 38 15.82 9.40 -13.01
N PHE A 39 15.61 10.39 -12.12
CA PHE A 39 14.27 10.66 -11.55
C PHE A 39 13.38 11.55 -12.45
N ALA A 40 13.93 12.34 -13.37
CA ALA A 40 13.16 13.20 -14.27
C ALA A 40 12.85 12.57 -15.65
N GLY A 41 13.32 11.36 -15.94
CA GLY A 41 13.26 10.73 -17.26
C GLY A 41 12.32 9.54 -17.40
N GLN A 42 11.65 9.12 -16.33
CA GLN A 42 10.57 8.14 -16.42
C GLN A 42 9.34 8.73 -15.75
N SER A 43 8.52 9.44 -16.53
CA SER A 43 7.11 9.53 -16.22
C SER A 43 6.59 8.08 -16.32
N VAL A 44 6.64 7.35 -15.20
CA VAL A 44 5.75 6.22 -14.99
C VAL A 44 4.38 6.82 -15.27
N HIS A 45 3.78 6.47 -16.40
CA HIS A 45 2.41 6.85 -16.68
C HIS A 45 1.61 6.33 -15.51
N ASN A 46 1.21 7.22 -14.61
CA ASN A 46 0.30 6.93 -13.52
C ASN A 46 -1.00 6.45 -14.17
N HIS A 47 -1.09 5.14 -14.36
CA HIS A 47 -2.26 4.51 -14.89
C HIS A 47 -3.32 4.61 -13.80
N ARG A 48 -4.31 5.45 -14.03
CA ARG A 48 -5.48 5.59 -13.16
C ARG A 48 -6.44 4.47 -13.53
N PRO A 49 -6.56 3.37 -12.79
CA PRO A 49 -7.48 2.31 -13.12
C PRO A 49 -8.91 2.78 -12.88
N MET A 50 -9.49 3.37 -13.90
CA MET A 50 -10.88 3.79 -13.94
C MET A 50 -11.68 3.01 -14.98
N TYR A 51 -11.02 2.12 -15.70
CA TYR A 51 -11.59 1.23 -16.70
C TYR A 51 -11.36 -0.22 -16.31
N PHE A 52 -12.18 -1.13 -16.80
CA PHE A 52 -11.95 -2.56 -16.59
C PHE A 52 -10.58 -3.02 -17.12
N ARG A 53 -10.12 -2.47 -18.25
CA ARG A 53 -8.80 -2.77 -18.82
C ARG A 53 -7.63 -2.37 -17.92
N ASP A 54 -7.83 -1.36 -17.07
CA ASP A 54 -6.78 -0.83 -16.18
C ASP A 54 -6.74 -1.59 -14.85
N VAL A 55 -7.81 -2.31 -14.51
CA VAL A 55 -7.83 -3.18 -13.33
C VAL A 55 -6.99 -4.43 -13.65
N ALA A 56 -6.01 -4.72 -12.78
CA ALA A 56 -5.15 -5.89 -12.93
C ALA A 56 -5.97 -7.18 -12.74
N GLY A 57 -5.82 -8.15 -13.63
CA GLY A 57 -6.48 -9.46 -13.56
C GLY A 57 -8.00 -9.41 -13.38
N LEU A 58 -8.55 -10.38 -12.64
CA LEU A 58 -9.96 -10.46 -12.25
C LEU A 58 -10.95 -10.54 -13.44
N GLU A 59 -10.56 -11.16 -14.55
CA GLU A 59 -11.38 -11.20 -15.77
C GLU A 59 -12.73 -11.93 -15.57
N ASP A 60 -12.78 -12.89 -14.68
CA ASP A 60 -13.99 -13.57 -14.24
C ASP A 60 -15.02 -12.60 -13.62
N LEU A 61 -14.56 -11.77 -12.66
CA LEU A 61 -15.41 -10.76 -12.03
C LEU A 61 -15.79 -9.62 -12.98
N LYS A 62 -14.86 -9.15 -13.80
CA LYS A 62 -15.16 -8.15 -14.84
C LYS A 62 -16.23 -8.63 -15.79
N THR A 63 -16.14 -9.89 -16.22
CA THR A 63 -17.13 -10.50 -17.11
C THR A 63 -18.49 -10.63 -16.43
N TYR A 64 -18.51 -11.04 -15.16
CA TYR A 64 -19.72 -11.08 -14.35
C TYR A 64 -20.37 -9.69 -14.24
N LEU A 65 -19.61 -8.66 -13.87
CA LEU A 65 -20.11 -7.29 -13.70
C LEU A 65 -20.61 -6.68 -15.04
N ARG A 66 -19.93 -6.93 -16.16
CA ARG A 66 -20.38 -6.52 -17.48
C ARG A 66 -21.72 -7.17 -17.82
N ARG A 67 -21.85 -8.47 -17.56
CA ARG A 67 -23.10 -9.19 -17.81
C ARG A 67 -24.26 -8.63 -16.98
N THR A 68 -24.06 -8.34 -15.69
CA THR A 68 -25.11 -7.75 -14.85
C THR A 68 -25.54 -6.38 -15.35
N ALA A 69 -24.60 -5.57 -15.85
CA ALA A 69 -24.90 -4.28 -16.48
C ALA A 69 -25.72 -4.44 -17.78
N GLN A 70 -25.30 -5.33 -18.68
CA GLN A 70 -25.96 -5.59 -19.95
C GLN A 70 -27.38 -6.14 -19.77
N THR A 71 -27.58 -7.03 -18.81
CA THR A 71 -28.91 -7.61 -18.48
C THR A 71 -29.76 -6.71 -17.58
N ARG A 72 -29.21 -5.57 -17.11
CA ARG A 72 -29.85 -4.65 -16.15
C ARG A 72 -30.25 -5.34 -14.85
N GLN A 73 -29.57 -6.43 -14.46
CA GLN A 73 -29.78 -7.15 -13.22
C GLN A 73 -28.77 -6.71 -12.16
N ILE A 74 -28.83 -5.44 -11.81
CA ILE A 74 -27.88 -4.82 -10.89
C ILE A 74 -28.49 -4.75 -9.50
N ALA A 75 -27.86 -5.39 -8.51
CA ALA A 75 -28.29 -5.23 -7.14
C ALA A 75 -28.03 -3.79 -6.68
N HIS A 76 -29.02 -3.17 -6.04
CA HIS A 76 -28.92 -1.78 -5.59
C HIS A 76 -27.87 -1.56 -4.49
N ALA A 77 -27.54 -2.60 -3.72
CA ALA A 77 -26.49 -2.56 -2.72
C ALA A 77 -25.54 -3.76 -2.91
N GLN A 78 -24.26 -3.46 -3.09
CA GLN A 78 -23.20 -4.46 -3.35
C GLN A 78 -22.03 -4.23 -2.39
N LEU A 79 -21.52 -5.33 -1.83
CA LEU A 79 -20.35 -5.34 -0.96
C LEU A 79 -19.17 -6.02 -1.68
N PHE A 80 -18.22 -5.22 -2.15
CA PHE A 80 -16.97 -5.67 -2.73
C PHE A 80 -16.01 -6.00 -1.58
N ALA A 81 -15.85 -7.28 -1.28
CA ALA A 81 -15.00 -7.77 -0.21
C ALA A 81 -13.67 -8.27 -0.79
N GLY A 82 -12.56 -7.68 -0.36
CA GLY A 82 -11.22 -8.06 -0.81
C GLY A 82 -10.14 -7.43 0.04
N GLU A 83 -8.95 -7.99 0.04
CA GLU A 83 -7.83 -7.47 0.80
C GLU A 83 -7.42 -6.05 0.40
N GLU A 84 -6.85 -5.31 1.35
CA GLU A 84 -6.30 -3.97 1.12
C GLU A 84 -5.27 -4.01 -0.01
N GLY A 85 -5.38 -3.09 -0.98
CA GLY A 85 -4.50 -3.09 -2.16
C GLY A 85 -4.76 -4.19 -3.19
N GLY A 86 -5.77 -5.06 -2.97
CA GLY A 86 -6.09 -6.23 -3.80
C GLY A 86 -7.00 -5.96 -5.01
N GLY A 87 -7.45 -4.73 -5.24
CA GLY A 87 -8.21 -4.38 -6.45
C GLY A 87 -9.72 -4.20 -6.28
N ALA A 88 -10.29 -4.34 -5.07
CA ALA A 88 -11.73 -4.17 -4.85
C ALA A 88 -12.23 -2.76 -5.17
N PHE A 89 -11.49 -1.73 -4.74
CA PHE A 89 -11.85 -0.33 -5.00
C PHE A 89 -11.76 0.03 -6.49
N PRO A 90 -10.64 -0.21 -7.21
CA PRO A 90 -10.55 0.09 -8.63
C PRO A 90 -11.58 -0.70 -9.47
N LEU A 91 -11.89 -1.94 -9.10
CA LEU A 91 -12.91 -2.74 -9.77
C LEU A 91 -14.31 -2.13 -9.61
N ALA A 92 -14.68 -1.73 -8.37
CA ALA A 92 -15.96 -1.08 -8.10
C ALA A 92 -16.10 0.27 -8.83
N LEU A 93 -15.00 1.06 -8.90
CA LEU A 93 -14.97 2.33 -9.62
C LEU A 93 -15.09 2.15 -11.13
N ALA A 94 -14.38 1.16 -11.71
CA ALA A 94 -14.49 0.80 -13.12
C ALA A 94 -15.92 0.35 -13.48
N TYR A 95 -16.55 -0.42 -12.59
CA TYR A 95 -17.94 -0.85 -12.76
C TYR A 95 -18.91 0.33 -12.73
N ALA A 96 -18.79 1.24 -11.74
CA ALA A 96 -19.61 2.45 -11.68
C ALA A 96 -19.51 3.30 -12.95
N ARG A 97 -18.30 3.42 -13.49
CA ARG A 97 -18.05 4.10 -14.76
C ARG A 97 -18.71 3.39 -15.94
N TYR A 98 -18.59 2.06 -16.02
CA TYR A 98 -19.16 1.27 -17.09
C TYR A 98 -20.69 1.42 -17.12
N LEU A 99 -21.34 1.37 -15.97
CA LEU A 99 -22.79 1.56 -15.81
C LEU A 99 -23.29 2.92 -16.28
N ASN A 100 -22.49 3.96 -16.13
CA ASN A 100 -22.82 5.34 -16.47
C ASN A 100 -22.21 5.79 -17.80
N CYS A 101 -21.51 4.91 -18.51
CA CYS A 101 -21.01 5.21 -19.84
C CYS A 101 -22.18 5.33 -20.84
N GLN A 102 -22.20 6.42 -21.61
CA GLN A 102 -23.26 6.64 -22.62
C GLN A 102 -23.13 5.73 -23.85
N MET A 103 -21.92 5.23 -24.11
CA MET A 103 -21.61 4.36 -25.27
C MET A 103 -20.66 3.23 -24.83
N PRO A 104 -21.10 2.34 -23.90
CA PRO A 104 -20.25 1.24 -23.47
C PRO A 104 -20.00 0.27 -24.62
N THR A 105 -18.79 -0.31 -24.64
CA THR A 105 -18.47 -1.44 -25.50
C THR A 105 -18.78 -2.76 -24.77
N ASP A 106 -18.65 -3.88 -25.46
CA ASP A 106 -18.82 -5.20 -24.83
C ASP A 106 -17.78 -5.47 -23.72
N THR A 107 -16.64 -4.78 -23.78
CA THR A 107 -15.51 -5.03 -22.88
C THR A 107 -15.28 -3.92 -21.87
N ASP A 108 -15.62 -2.65 -22.18
CA ASP A 108 -15.28 -1.52 -21.33
C ASP A 108 -16.13 -0.25 -21.61
N ALA A 109 -16.00 0.74 -20.75
CA ALA A 109 -16.50 2.09 -21.00
C ALA A 109 -15.75 2.75 -22.16
N CYS A 110 -16.43 3.61 -22.95
CA CYS A 110 -15.87 4.18 -24.17
C CYS A 110 -14.67 5.13 -23.97
N GLY A 111 -14.60 5.81 -22.83
CA GLY A 111 -13.49 6.71 -22.48
C GLY A 111 -13.57 8.14 -23.01
N HIS A 112 -14.52 8.47 -23.87
CA HIS A 112 -14.59 9.77 -24.54
C HIS A 112 -15.94 10.49 -24.40
N CYS A 113 -16.99 9.81 -23.93
CA CYS A 113 -18.27 10.48 -23.70
C CYS A 113 -18.19 11.44 -22.50
N PRO A 114 -19.08 12.42 -22.39
CA PRO A 114 -19.09 13.39 -21.29
C PRO A 114 -19.05 12.77 -19.89
N SER A 115 -19.79 11.67 -19.70
CA SER A 115 -19.79 10.92 -18.44
C SER A 115 -18.40 10.33 -18.15
N CYS A 116 -17.77 9.67 -19.13
CA CYS A 116 -16.43 9.11 -18.98
C CYS A 116 -15.38 10.18 -18.63
N VAL A 117 -15.43 11.34 -19.27
CA VAL A 117 -14.51 12.47 -18.98
C VAL A 117 -14.66 12.97 -17.53
N LYS A 118 -15.92 13.03 -17.02
CA LYS A 118 -16.16 13.41 -15.62
C LYS A 118 -15.70 12.34 -14.63
N TYR A 119 -15.82 11.06 -15.00
CA TYR A 119 -15.24 9.95 -14.22
C TYR A 119 -13.71 10.01 -14.18
N ASP A 120 -13.03 10.44 -15.27
CA ASP A 120 -11.58 10.63 -15.28
C ASP A 120 -11.14 11.70 -14.27
N ALA A 121 -11.94 12.74 -14.13
CA ALA A 121 -11.72 13.79 -13.13
C ALA A 121 -12.22 13.42 -11.71
N LEU A 122 -12.84 12.22 -11.52
CA LEU A 122 -13.52 11.82 -10.28
C LEU A 122 -14.56 12.88 -9.82
N ALA A 123 -15.15 13.59 -10.77
CA ALA A 123 -16.04 14.74 -10.55
C ALA A 123 -17.40 14.56 -11.24
N HIS A 124 -17.82 13.30 -11.44
CA HIS A 124 -19.15 13.05 -11.99
C HIS A 124 -20.22 13.47 -10.95
N PRO A 125 -21.26 14.25 -11.34
CA PRO A 125 -22.25 14.80 -10.40
C PRO A 125 -23.10 13.72 -9.72
N ASP A 126 -23.23 12.54 -10.31
CA ASP A 126 -23.98 11.40 -9.77
C ASP A 126 -23.07 10.31 -9.16
N LEU A 127 -21.79 10.65 -8.88
CA LEU A 127 -20.84 9.78 -8.17
C LEU A 127 -20.46 10.43 -6.84
N PHE A 128 -20.77 9.76 -5.75
CA PHE A 128 -20.50 10.22 -4.39
C PHE A 128 -19.55 9.26 -3.69
N PHE A 129 -18.60 9.82 -2.94
CA PHE A 129 -17.68 9.04 -2.13
C PHE A 129 -17.98 9.26 -0.65
N VAL A 130 -17.90 8.18 0.11
CA VAL A 130 -17.97 8.14 1.58
C VAL A 130 -16.76 7.32 2.04
N TYR A 131 -15.96 7.90 2.92
CA TYR A 131 -14.74 7.27 3.42
C TYR A 131 -14.41 7.76 4.83
N PRO A 132 -13.66 6.97 5.61
CA PRO A 132 -13.35 7.35 6.97
C PRO A 132 -12.39 8.52 7.01
N VAL A 133 -12.66 9.45 7.92
CA VAL A 133 -11.85 10.64 8.17
C VAL A 133 -11.37 10.69 9.61
N ALA A 134 -10.19 11.24 9.82
CA ALA A 134 -9.67 11.52 11.14
C ALA A 134 -10.11 12.93 11.54
N SER A 135 -10.96 13.04 12.57
CA SER A 135 -11.33 14.35 13.08
C SER A 135 -10.18 14.92 13.92
N ALA A 136 -9.61 16.02 13.48
CA ALA A 136 -8.63 16.80 14.26
C ALA A 136 -9.29 17.70 15.32
N SER A 137 -10.62 17.84 15.29
CA SER A 137 -11.40 18.69 16.18
C SER A 137 -12.46 17.87 16.93
N SER A 138 -13.01 18.45 17.98
CA SER A 138 -14.15 17.89 18.73
C SER A 138 -15.45 17.77 17.92
N SER A 139 -15.47 18.27 16.69
CA SER A 139 -16.63 18.24 15.80
C SER A 139 -16.39 17.23 14.66
N PRO A 140 -17.30 16.24 14.46
CA PRO A 140 -17.21 15.32 13.32
C PRO A 140 -17.25 16.08 12.00
N THR A 141 -16.30 15.77 11.11
CA THR A 141 -16.15 16.39 9.79
C THR A 141 -16.64 15.40 8.72
N PRO A 142 -17.48 15.79 7.77
CA PRO A 142 -17.88 14.91 6.67
C PRO A 142 -16.72 14.64 5.72
N SER A 143 -16.80 13.52 4.99
CA SER A 143 -15.79 13.14 4.00
C SER A 143 -15.62 14.16 2.87
N ASP A 144 -16.70 14.90 2.54
CA ASP A 144 -16.68 15.94 1.51
C ASP A 144 -15.65 17.05 1.77
N ASP A 145 -15.31 17.35 3.02
CA ASP A 145 -14.31 18.37 3.36
C ASP A 145 -12.89 17.94 2.90
N TYR A 146 -12.70 16.66 2.67
CA TYR A 146 -11.44 16.08 2.17
C TYR A 146 -11.54 15.61 0.70
N ILE A 147 -12.62 15.97 -0.02
CA ILE A 147 -12.85 15.46 -1.39
C ILE A 147 -11.74 15.83 -2.37
N ARG A 148 -11.07 16.96 -2.18
CA ARG A 148 -9.94 17.37 -2.98
C ARG A 148 -8.76 16.41 -2.79
N GLN A 149 -8.38 16.16 -1.54
CA GLN A 149 -7.29 15.24 -1.18
C GLN A 149 -7.60 13.82 -1.65
N TRP A 150 -8.86 13.39 -1.51
CA TRP A 150 -9.33 12.09 -1.98
C TRP A 150 -9.15 11.94 -3.48
N ARG A 151 -9.58 12.92 -4.26
CA ARG A 151 -9.41 12.94 -5.71
C ARG A 151 -7.95 12.98 -6.14
N GLU A 152 -7.13 13.76 -5.47
CA GLU A 152 -5.68 13.85 -5.72
C GLU A 152 -5.01 12.51 -5.45
N MET A 153 -5.31 11.84 -4.34
CA MET A 153 -4.79 10.52 -4.01
C MET A 153 -5.22 9.47 -5.06
N LEU A 154 -6.50 9.36 -5.34
CA LEU A 154 -7.00 8.43 -6.36
C LEU A 154 -6.47 8.73 -7.76
N GLY A 155 -6.16 9.99 -8.03
CA GLY A 155 -5.54 10.43 -9.28
C GLY A 155 -4.09 9.98 -9.41
N SER A 156 -3.38 9.81 -8.30
CA SER A 156 -1.99 9.35 -8.27
C SER A 156 -1.89 7.84 -8.09
N GLU A 157 -2.74 7.26 -7.26
CA GLU A 157 -2.69 5.85 -6.89
C GLU A 157 -4.10 5.26 -6.75
N SER A 158 -4.39 4.22 -7.52
CA SER A 158 -5.72 3.60 -7.50
C SER A 158 -5.77 2.31 -6.69
N TYR A 159 -4.61 1.72 -6.45
CA TYR A 159 -4.42 0.63 -5.49
C TYR A 159 -3.77 1.22 -4.25
N PHE A 160 -4.53 1.45 -3.22
CA PHE A 160 -4.10 2.13 -2.00
C PHE A 160 -4.60 1.39 -0.76
N THR A 161 -4.01 1.73 0.38
CA THR A 161 -4.34 1.17 1.68
C THR A 161 -4.88 2.27 2.61
N PRO A 162 -5.50 1.90 3.74
CA PRO A 162 -5.87 2.87 4.77
C PRO A 162 -4.68 3.69 5.30
N ALA A 163 -3.48 3.09 5.31
CA ALA A 163 -2.28 3.78 5.73
C ALA A 163 -1.91 4.92 4.76
N ASP A 164 -1.99 4.65 3.45
CA ASP A 164 -1.74 5.67 2.41
C ASP A 164 -2.69 6.86 2.57
N TRP A 165 -3.98 6.59 2.82
CA TRP A 165 -4.97 7.64 3.04
C TRP A 165 -4.67 8.49 4.28
N LEU A 166 -4.35 7.84 5.42
CA LEU A 166 -4.02 8.54 6.66
C LEU A 166 -2.76 9.40 6.54
N GLU A 167 -1.76 8.91 5.80
CA GLU A 167 -0.55 9.66 5.49
C GLU A 167 -0.89 10.88 4.61
N TYR A 168 -1.72 10.68 3.58
CA TYR A 168 -2.11 11.75 2.64
C TYR A 168 -2.82 12.91 3.34
N ILE A 169 -3.73 12.62 4.28
CA ILE A 169 -4.43 13.65 5.08
C ILE A 169 -3.66 14.05 6.34
N LYS A 170 -2.44 13.53 6.55
CA LYS A 170 -1.59 13.81 7.72
C LYS A 170 -2.29 13.55 9.06
N ALA A 171 -3.08 12.49 9.12
CA ALA A 171 -3.91 12.16 10.28
C ALA A 171 -3.12 11.61 11.48
N GLY A 172 -1.83 11.30 11.32
CA GLY A 172 -0.98 10.74 12.37
C GLY A 172 -1.51 9.41 12.90
N ASN A 173 -1.61 9.29 14.22
CA ASN A 173 -2.10 8.07 14.90
C ASN A 173 -3.62 8.04 15.13
N SER A 174 -4.38 8.93 14.49
CA SER A 174 -5.83 9.01 14.65
C SER A 174 -6.51 7.76 14.10
N GLN A 175 -7.60 7.32 14.73
CA GLN A 175 -8.46 6.29 14.18
C GLN A 175 -9.52 6.94 13.28
N PRO A 176 -9.51 6.66 11.97
CA PRO A 176 -10.50 7.22 11.05
C PRO A 176 -11.86 6.55 11.25
N ILE A 177 -12.91 7.33 11.21
CA ILE A 177 -14.30 6.91 11.42
C ILE A 177 -15.20 7.57 10.36
N ILE A 178 -16.25 6.88 9.94
CA ILE A 178 -17.37 7.45 9.17
C ILE A 178 -18.45 7.85 10.16
N TYR A 179 -18.66 9.14 10.34
CA TYR A 179 -19.58 9.69 11.33
C TYR A 179 -21.01 9.81 10.81
N SER A 180 -21.97 9.91 11.73
CA SER A 180 -23.41 10.01 11.41
C SER A 180 -23.77 11.24 10.55
N LYS A 181 -23.00 12.32 10.59
CA LYS A 181 -23.15 13.48 9.69
C LYS A 181 -23.01 13.12 8.21
N GLU A 182 -22.24 12.07 7.91
CA GLU A 182 -22.09 11.57 6.55
C GLU A 182 -23.42 11.04 5.98
N ALA A 183 -24.23 10.39 6.82
CA ALA A 183 -25.55 9.91 6.38
C ALA A 183 -26.47 11.08 5.99
N GLU A 184 -26.43 12.18 6.75
CA GLU A 184 -27.21 13.38 6.43
C GLU A 184 -26.75 14.02 5.11
N ALA A 185 -25.43 14.08 4.90
CA ALA A 185 -24.86 14.57 3.66
C ALA A 185 -25.24 13.68 2.45
N VAL A 186 -25.20 12.35 2.62
CA VAL A 186 -25.64 11.40 1.60
C VAL A 186 -27.12 11.54 1.33
N GLU A 187 -27.98 11.58 2.36
CA GLU A 187 -29.43 11.76 2.24
C GLU A 187 -29.76 13.05 1.50
N GLN A 188 -29.12 14.16 1.84
CA GLN A 188 -29.28 15.43 1.15
C GLN A 188 -28.90 15.33 -0.34
N LYS A 189 -27.76 14.68 -0.67
CA LYS A 189 -27.36 14.48 -2.06
C LYS A 189 -28.36 13.60 -2.82
N LEU A 190 -28.91 12.59 -2.14
CA LEU A 190 -29.89 11.67 -2.73
C LEU A 190 -31.29 12.30 -2.87
N SER A 191 -31.58 13.39 -2.17
CA SER A 191 -32.88 14.13 -2.33
C SER A 191 -32.97 14.88 -3.66
N PHE A 192 -31.85 15.21 -4.30
CA PHE A 192 -31.85 15.84 -5.62
C PHE A 192 -32.16 14.80 -6.71
N ARG A 193 -32.65 15.25 -7.87
CA ARG A 193 -32.78 14.37 -9.05
C ARG A 193 -31.44 13.99 -9.60
N ILE A 194 -31.36 12.81 -10.26
CA ILE A 194 -30.19 12.41 -11.04
C ILE A 194 -29.91 13.49 -12.08
N TYR A 195 -28.65 13.89 -12.19
CA TYR A 195 -28.25 14.99 -13.07
C TYR A 195 -28.16 14.54 -14.54
N GLU A 196 -27.40 13.47 -14.82
CA GLU A 196 -27.16 13.02 -16.19
C GLU A 196 -26.89 11.50 -16.33
N ALA A 197 -26.63 10.81 -15.24
CA ALA A 197 -26.25 9.38 -15.26
C ALA A 197 -27.47 8.46 -15.40
N SER A 198 -27.23 7.22 -15.83
CA SER A 198 -28.23 6.14 -15.73
C SER A 198 -28.46 5.72 -14.29
N TYR A 199 -27.42 5.79 -13.48
CA TYR A 199 -27.43 5.41 -12.07
C TYR A 199 -26.64 6.41 -11.23
N ARG A 200 -27.20 6.79 -10.09
CA ARG A 200 -26.47 7.46 -9.02
C ARG A 200 -25.70 6.42 -8.24
N VAL A 201 -24.41 6.63 -8.03
CA VAL A 201 -23.54 5.67 -7.31
C VAL A 201 -22.98 6.31 -6.06
N VAL A 202 -23.22 5.68 -4.92
CA VAL A 202 -22.62 6.01 -3.63
C VAL A 202 -21.55 4.96 -3.33
N MET A 203 -20.30 5.34 -3.42
CA MET A 203 -19.15 4.46 -3.09
C MET A 203 -18.77 4.68 -1.63
N ILE A 204 -18.87 3.64 -0.82
CA ILE A 204 -18.55 3.67 0.61
C ILE A 204 -17.31 2.80 0.83
N TRP A 205 -16.19 3.46 1.10
CA TRP A 205 -14.94 2.77 1.39
C TRP A 205 -14.79 2.56 2.89
N GLN A 206 -14.43 1.33 3.29
CA GLN A 206 -14.34 0.86 4.69
C GLN A 206 -15.66 1.04 5.48
N PRO A 207 -16.77 0.42 5.07
CA PRO A 207 -18.04 0.48 5.80
C PRO A 207 -17.93 -0.08 7.22
N GLU A 208 -16.94 -0.92 7.53
CA GLU A 208 -16.61 -1.40 8.87
C GLU A 208 -16.15 -0.30 9.83
N ARG A 209 -15.81 0.89 9.31
CA ARG A 209 -15.44 2.09 10.09
C ARG A 209 -16.63 3.02 10.37
N MET A 210 -17.83 2.66 9.95
CA MET A 210 -19.04 3.42 10.29
C MET A 210 -19.34 3.32 11.79
N ASN A 211 -19.67 4.44 12.41
CA ASN A 211 -20.27 4.38 13.73
C ASN A 211 -21.70 3.82 13.64
N GLU A 212 -22.23 3.32 14.76
CA GLU A 212 -23.55 2.69 14.81
C GLU A 212 -24.66 3.61 14.29
N ALA A 213 -24.61 4.90 14.61
CA ALA A 213 -25.59 5.87 14.17
C ALA A 213 -25.59 6.09 12.65
N MET A 214 -24.39 6.11 12.01
CA MET A 214 -24.25 6.16 10.55
C MET A 214 -24.81 4.89 9.91
N ALA A 215 -24.45 3.73 10.43
CA ALA A 215 -24.86 2.46 9.89
C ALA A 215 -26.39 2.28 9.94
N ASN A 216 -27.03 2.66 11.04
CA ASN A 216 -28.50 2.60 11.20
C ASN A 216 -29.23 3.57 10.25
N LYS A 217 -28.67 4.75 9.96
CA LYS A 217 -29.24 5.66 8.95
C LYS A 217 -29.09 5.09 7.54
N LEU A 218 -27.90 4.52 7.23
CA LEU A 218 -27.63 3.91 5.93
C LEU A 218 -28.55 2.72 5.66
N LEU A 219 -28.91 1.93 6.68
CA LEU A 219 -29.87 0.81 6.54
C LEU A 219 -31.19 1.25 5.91
N LYS A 220 -31.75 2.40 6.33
CA LYS A 220 -32.99 2.92 5.75
C LYS A 220 -32.85 3.24 4.27
N LEU A 221 -31.71 3.83 3.87
CA LEU A 221 -31.42 4.14 2.47
C LEU A 221 -31.18 2.89 1.61
N ILE A 222 -30.69 1.81 2.23
CA ILE A 222 -30.49 0.52 1.53
C ILE A 222 -31.82 -0.24 1.43
N GLU A 223 -32.69 -0.17 2.43
CA GLU A 223 -34.02 -0.83 2.42
C GLU A 223 -34.95 -0.17 1.40
N GLU A 224 -34.98 1.14 1.36
CA GLU A 224 -35.81 1.94 0.47
C GLU A 224 -34.95 2.90 -0.37
N PRO A 225 -34.15 2.38 -1.32
CA PRO A 225 -33.26 3.21 -2.09
C PRO A 225 -34.05 4.14 -3.03
N PRO A 226 -33.64 5.41 -3.17
CA PRO A 226 -34.17 6.27 -4.22
C PRO A 226 -33.96 5.61 -5.62
N GLU A 227 -34.88 5.87 -6.55
CA GLU A 227 -34.83 5.29 -7.89
C GLU A 227 -33.45 5.46 -8.53
N HIS A 228 -32.99 4.41 -9.21
CA HIS A 228 -31.69 4.38 -9.90
C HIS A 228 -30.49 4.72 -9.00
N THR A 229 -30.55 4.41 -7.72
CA THR A 229 -29.44 4.61 -6.77
C THR A 229 -28.75 3.26 -6.46
N LEU A 230 -27.43 3.23 -6.57
CA LEU A 230 -26.58 2.08 -6.28
C LEU A 230 -25.63 2.39 -5.11
N PHE A 231 -25.51 1.48 -4.17
CA PHE A 231 -24.55 1.54 -3.06
C PHE A 231 -23.45 0.52 -3.29
N PHE A 232 -22.23 0.98 -3.52
CA PHE A 232 -21.04 0.15 -3.65
C PHE A 232 -20.19 0.29 -2.39
N MET A 233 -20.21 -0.75 -1.56
CA MET A 233 -19.41 -0.81 -0.34
C MET A 233 -18.13 -1.59 -0.62
N ILE A 234 -16.99 -1.08 -0.18
CA ILE A 234 -15.68 -1.70 -0.40
C ILE A 234 -15.04 -1.96 0.96
N SER A 235 -14.87 -3.22 1.32
CA SER A 235 -14.38 -3.64 2.64
C SER A 235 -13.24 -4.65 2.53
N SER A 236 -12.24 -4.47 3.38
CA SER A 236 -11.19 -5.48 3.61
C SER A 236 -11.51 -6.39 4.80
N GLU A 237 -12.46 -6.01 5.65
CA GLU A 237 -12.89 -6.76 6.82
C GLU A 237 -14.42 -6.96 6.80
N PRO A 238 -14.96 -7.70 5.81
CA PRO A 238 -16.41 -7.83 5.62
C PRO A 238 -17.14 -8.40 6.84
N ASP A 239 -16.46 -9.18 7.67
CA ASP A 239 -17.04 -9.73 8.91
C ASP A 239 -17.23 -8.67 9.99
N LYS A 240 -16.53 -7.53 9.92
CA LYS A 240 -16.73 -6.39 10.81
C LYS A 240 -17.83 -5.44 10.34
N VAL A 241 -18.30 -5.57 9.11
CA VAL A 241 -19.47 -4.83 8.63
C VAL A 241 -20.70 -5.35 9.37
N LEU A 242 -21.56 -4.42 9.83
CA LEU A 242 -22.77 -4.77 10.56
C LEU A 242 -23.58 -5.84 9.80
N GLY A 243 -23.96 -6.90 10.51
CA GLY A 243 -24.69 -8.04 9.93
C GLY A 243 -25.99 -7.64 9.24
N THR A 244 -26.65 -6.60 9.73
CA THR A 244 -27.87 -6.03 9.13
C THR A 244 -27.62 -5.37 7.77
N ILE A 245 -26.48 -4.73 7.56
CA ILE A 245 -26.04 -4.19 6.25
C ILE A 245 -25.65 -5.35 5.34
N ARG A 246 -24.80 -6.27 5.84
CA ARG A 246 -24.33 -7.42 5.07
C ARG A 246 -25.45 -8.30 4.53
N SER A 247 -26.50 -8.52 5.31
CA SER A 247 -27.67 -9.34 4.88
C SER A 247 -28.51 -8.70 3.76
N ARG A 248 -28.35 -7.39 3.53
CA ARG A 248 -29.06 -6.61 2.49
C ARG A 248 -28.19 -6.26 1.31
N THR A 249 -26.95 -6.72 1.31
CA THR A 249 -25.98 -6.43 0.24
C THR A 249 -25.65 -7.70 -0.54
N GLN A 250 -25.50 -7.58 -1.84
CA GLN A 250 -24.92 -8.65 -2.65
C GLN A 250 -23.41 -8.69 -2.42
N LEU A 251 -22.91 -9.80 -1.89
CA LEU A 251 -21.48 -9.98 -1.67
C LEU A 251 -20.77 -10.30 -3.00
N ILE A 252 -19.75 -9.52 -3.32
CA ILE A 252 -18.83 -9.73 -4.43
C ILE A 252 -17.45 -9.96 -3.85
N ASN A 253 -17.01 -11.21 -3.83
CA ASN A 253 -15.69 -11.57 -3.34
C ASN A 253 -14.62 -11.21 -4.38
N VAL A 254 -13.76 -10.27 -4.06
CA VAL A 254 -12.61 -9.86 -4.88
C VAL A 254 -11.38 -10.60 -4.37
N ARG A 255 -11.04 -11.69 -5.05
CA ARG A 255 -9.87 -12.51 -4.69
C ARG A 255 -8.56 -11.77 -4.92
N LEU A 256 -7.52 -12.23 -4.28
CA LEU A 256 -6.15 -11.87 -4.64
C LEU A 256 -5.85 -12.33 -6.08
N LEU A 257 -4.93 -11.65 -6.74
CA LEU A 257 -4.50 -11.96 -8.10
C LEU A 257 -3.65 -13.22 -8.13
N HIS A 258 -3.74 -13.96 -9.22
CA HIS A 258 -2.78 -15.01 -9.51
C HIS A 258 -1.44 -14.37 -9.93
N GLU A 259 -0.33 -15.05 -9.68
CA GLU A 259 1.01 -14.55 -10.07
C GLU A 259 1.07 -14.15 -11.55
N ILE A 260 0.46 -14.95 -12.43
CA ILE A 260 0.42 -14.66 -13.86
C ILE A 260 -0.32 -13.35 -14.17
N GLU A 261 -1.40 -13.04 -13.46
CA GLU A 261 -2.15 -11.79 -13.64
C GLU A 261 -1.32 -10.56 -13.24
N ILE A 262 -0.50 -10.71 -12.18
CA ILE A 262 0.44 -9.66 -11.76
C ILE A 262 1.56 -9.50 -12.79
N VAL A 263 2.13 -10.60 -13.28
CA VAL A 263 3.16 -10.59 -14.33
C VAL A 263 2.64 -9.87 -15.57
N GLU A 264 1.44 -10.21 -16.03
CA GLU A 264 0.81 -9.57 -17.19
C GLU A 264 0.55 -8.08 -16.96
N ALA A 265 0.02 -7.71 -15.79
CA ALA A 265 -0.29 -6.32 -15.46
C ALA A 265 0.98 -5.46 -15.35
N LEU A 266 2.05 -5.96 -14.72
CA LEU A 266 3.33 -5.27 -14.64
C LEU A 266 4.00 -5.18 -16.02
N SER A 267 3.94 -6.23 -16.83
CA SER A 267 4.56 -6.25 -18.17
C SER A 267 3.89 -5.31 -19.16
N ARG A 268 2.57 -5.09 -19.06
CA ARG A 268 1.86 -4.12 -19.93
C ARG A 268 2.37 -2.69 -19.74
N ASN A 269 2.73 -2.34 -18.52
CA ASN A 269 3.01 -0.96 -18.14
C ASN A 269 4.51 -0.66 -18.03
N ASN A 270 5.38 -1.68 -18.09
CA ASN A 270 6.78 -1.53 -17.76
C ASN A 270 7.71 -2.38 -18.64
N GLN A 271 8.86 -1.82 -18.99
CA GLN A 271 9.91 -2.50 -19.78
C GLN A 271 10.96 -3.18 -18.87
N GLY A 272 10.54 -3.75 -17.74
CA GLY A 272 11.46 -4.43 -16.80
C GLY A 272 11.95 -5.78 -17.31
N ASN A 273 13.02 -6.29 -16.69
CA ASN A 273 13.49 -7.66 -16.92
C ASN A 273 12.41 -8.65 -16.47
N THR A 274 12.06 -9.59 -17.34
CA THR A 274 11.02 -10.61 -17.08
C THR A 274 11.28 -11.41 -15.80
N ALA A 275 12.53 -11.73 -15.49
CA ALA A 275 12.89 -12.47 -14.27
C ALA A 275 12.57 -11.67 -13.00
N ASP A 276 12.80 -10.33 -13.01
CA ASP A 276 12.48 -9.47 -11.88
C ASP A 276 10.97 -9.33 -11.72
N ILE A 277 10.21 -9.22 -12.81
CA ILE A 277 8.74 -9.15 -12.78
C ILE A 277 8.15 -10.44 -12.18
N ILE A 278 8.63 -11.61 -12.56
CA ILE A 278 8.20 -12.90 -12.01
C ILE A 278 8.48 -12.95 -10.50
N ARG A 279 9.69 -12.55 -10.09
CA ARG A 279 10.06 -12.48 -8.67
C ARG A 279 9.15 -11.54 -7.89
N ILE A 280 8.89 -10.35 -8.41
CA ILE A 280 7.99 -9.36 -7.81
C ILE A 280 6.57 -9.93 -7.69
N ALA A 281 6.04 -10.55 -8.74
CA ALA A 281 4.71 -11.14 -8.74
C ALA A 281 4.57 -12.22 -7.65
N HIS A 282 5.60 -13.05 -7.48
CA HIS A 282 5.63 -14.05 -6.42
C HIS A 282 5.67 -13.40 -5.02
N LEU A 283 6.57 -12.42 -4.80
CA LEU A 283 6.73 -11.72 -3.52
C LEU A 283 5.49 -10.89 -3.15
N ALA A 284 4.71 -10.48 -4.13
CA ALA A 284 3.47 -9.73 -3.92
C ALA A 284 2.34 -10.59 -3.33
N GLU A 285 2.44 -11.92 -3.38
CA GLU A 285 1.45 -12.86 -2.82
C GLU A 285 0.00 -12.54 -3.27
N GLY A 286 -0.16 -12.13 -4.52
CA GLY A 286 -1.45 -11.78 -5.10
C GLY A 286 -1.91 -10.34 -4.85
N ASN A 287 -1.19 -9.55 -4.06
CA ASN A 287 -1.53 -8.16 -3.77
C ASN A 287 -0.88 -7.20 -4.78
N TYR A 288 -1.69 -6.56 -5.63
CA TYR A 288 -1.15 -5.72 -6.71
C TYR A 288 -0.50 -4.42 -6.21
N ARG A 289 -1.00 -3.83 -5.10
CA ARG A 289 -0.36 -2.67 -4.47
C ARG A 289 1.07 -3.01 -4.05
N ARG A 290 1.23 -4.15 -3.36
CA ARG A 290 2.54 -4.65 -2.95
C ARG A 290 3.46 -4.91 -4.15
N ALA A 291 2.90 -5.45 -5.25
CA ALA A 291 3.65 -5.64 -6.49
C ALA A 291 4.17 -4.31 -7.07
N MET A 292 3.35 -3.26 -7.07
CA MET A 292 3.74 -1.94 -7.54
C MET A 292 4.81 -1.30 -6.65
N ASP A 293 4.71 -1.44 -5.33
CA ASP A 293 5.70 -0.91 -4.38
C ASP A 293 7.06 -1.61 -4.56
N LEU A 294 7.05 -2.94 -4.70
CA LEU A 294 8.26 -3.72 -5.02
C LEU A 294 8.86 -3.30 -6.37
N TYR A 295 8.03 -3.08 -7.37
CA TYR A 295 8.47 -2.68 -8.71
C TYR A 295 9.11 -1.28 -8.71
N ARG A 296 8.54 -0.33 -7.98
CA ARG A 296 9.08 1.04 -7.83
C ARG A 296 10.36 1.10 -7.00
N GLY A 297 10.70 0.02 -6.32
CA GLY A 297 11.82 0.02 -5.36
C GLY A 297 11.53 0.84 -4.10
N GLU A 298 10.28 1.24 -3.90
CA GLU A 298 9.81 2.01 -2.75
C GLU A 298 9.70 1.12 -1.49
N TRP A 299 9.83 -0.18 -1.68
CA TRP A 299 9.76 -1.09 -0.54
C TRP A 299 11.06 -1.05 0.24
N ALA A 300 10.93 -0.92 1.54
CA ALA A 300 12.01 -0.89 2.52
C ALA A 300 12.84 -2.18 2.59
N ASP A 301 12.78 -3.05 1.55
CA ASP A 301 13.50 -4.33 1.57
C ASP A 301 15.01 -4.14 1.68
N ARG A 302 15.57 -3.11 1.05
CA ARG A 302 16.99 -2.82 1.19
C ARG A 302 17.33 -2.35 2.61
N ASP A 303 16.51 -1.49 3.19
CA ASP A 303 16.68 -1.02 4.57
C ASP A 303 16.37 -2.14 5.55
N ASN A 304 15.30 -2.92 5.30
CA ASN A 304 14.97 -4.11 6.08
C ASN A 304 16.08 -5.16 6.02
N PHE A 305 16.73 -5.35 4.87
CA PHE A 305 17.87 -6.25 4.73
C PHE A 305 19.06 -5.80 5.59
N VAL A 306 19.38 -4.50 5.58
CA VAL A 306 20.43 -3.94 6.43
C VAL A 306 20.10 -4.12 7.92
N LEU A 307 18.87 -3.84 8.32
CA LEU A 307 18.38 -4.05 9.69
C LEU A 307 18.42 -5.53 10.09
N MET A 308 18.02 -6.44 9.18
CA MET A 308 18.11 -7.89 9.39
C MET A 308 19.56 -8.34 9.58
N GLY A 309 20.49 -7.79 8.81
CA GLY A 309 21.92 -8.04 8.98
C GLY A 309 22.43 -7.64 10.36
N ARG A 310 22.04 -6.46 10.84
CA ARG A 310 22.38 -5.98 12.22
C ARG A 310 21.75 -6.84 13.30
N MET A 311 20.48 -7.19 13.13
CA MET A 311 19.74 -8.08 14.02
C MET A 311 20.44 -9.44 14.13
N MET A 312 20.72 -10.11 13.02
CA MET A 312 21.38 -11.39 13.01
C MET A 312 22.82 -11.32 13.56
N GLY A 313 23.54 -10.24 13.25
CA GLY A 313 24.86 -9.99 13.83
C GLY A 313 24.86 -9.88 15.36
N SER A 314 23.80 -9.30 15.95
CA SER A 314 23.64 -9.21 17.42
C SER A 314 23.28 -10.59 18.02
N ILE A 315 22.42 -11.36 17.34
CA ILE A 315 22.01 -12.71 17.74
C ILE A 315 23.21 -13.67 17.73
N ILE A 316 24.05 -13.64 16.68
CA ILE A 316 25.22 -14.50 16.55
C ILE A 316 26.20 -14.23 17.71
N LYS A 317 26.46 -12.97 18.04
CA LYS A 317 27.33 -12.58 19.17
C LYS A 317 26.77 -13.02 20.51
N GLY A 318 25.44 -13.08 20.68
CA GLY A 318 24.79 -13.55 21.89
C GLY A 318 25.01 -12.66 23.11
N ASP A 319 25.41 -11.39 22.93
CA ASP A 319 25.72 -10.44 23.96
C ASP A 319 24.55 -9.45 24.14
N PRO A 320 23.82 -9.48 25.27
CA PRO A 320 22.69 -8.59 25.50
C PRO A 320 23.04 -7.10 25.42
N SER A 321 24.31 -6.72 25.74
CA SER A 321 24.76 -5.33 25.64
C SER A 321 24.77 -4.82 24.20
N LYS A 322 24.98 -5.70 23.22
CA LYS A 322 24.97 -5.42 21.78
C LYS A 322 23.58 -5.55 21.15
N MET A 323 22.66 -6.25 21.80
CA MET A 323 21.26 -6.36 21.36
C MET A 323 20.47 -5.09 21.66
N ARG A 324 20.77 -4.42 22.79
CA ARG A 324 20.05 -3.22 23.22
C ARG A 324 20.06 -2.08 22.19
N PRO A 325 21.19 -1.67 21.59
CA PRO A 325 21.21 -0.65 20.56
C PRO A 325 20.37 -1.02 19.34
N VAL A 326 20.38 -2.31 18.94
CA VAL A 326 19.57 -2.80 17.81
C VAL A 326 18.08 -2.77 18.15
N ALA A 327 17.69 -3.15 19.36
CA ALA A 327 16.31 -3.04 19.83
C ALA A 327 15.83 -1.59 19.89
N ASP A 328 16.68 -0.65 20.33
CA ASP A 328 16.38 0.78 20.36
C ASP A 328 16.22 1.35 18.94
N GLU A 329 17.07 0.94 17.98
CA GLU A 329 16.98 1.33 16.57
C GLU A 329 15.67 0.84 15.94
N LEU A 330 15.32 -0.45 16.12
CA LEU A 330 14.07 -1.02 15.62
C LEU A 330 12.84 -0.38 16.26
N ALA A 331 12.91 -0.08 17.56
CA ALA A 331 11.82 0.58 18.28
C ALA A 331 11.61 2.05 17.86
N ALA A 332 12.65 2.70 17.34
CA ALA A 332 12.55 4.07 16.82
C ALA A 332 11.81 4.17 15.49
N LEU A 333 11.65 3.05 14.78
CA LEU A 333 10.81 2.98 13.57
C LEU A 333 9.34 3.25 13.92
N GLY A 334 8.59 3.83 12.98
CA GLY A 334 7.14 3.91 13.09
C GLY A 334 6.50 2.50 13.11
N ARG A 335 5.32 2.36 13.72
CA ARG A 335 4.66 1.04 13.88
C ARG A 335 4.47 0.28 12.57
N VAL A 336 4.09 0.96 11.51
CA VAL A 336 3.93 0.36 10.18
C VAL A 336 5.26 -0.23 9.72
N SER A 337 6.36 0.54 9.85
CA SER A 337 7.70 0.07 9.49
C SER A 337 8.21 -1.06 10.39
N GLN A 338 7.86 -1.06 11.69
CA GLN A 338 8.17 -2.16 12.60
C GLN A 338 7.50 -3.47 12.16
N ILE A 339 6.21 -3.41 11.80
CA ILE A 339 5.47 -4.57 11.29
C ILE A 339 6.03 -5.01 9.94
N GLY A 340 6.33 -4.06 9.04
CA GLY A 340 6.97 -4.33 7.74
C GLY A 340 8.30 -5.06 7.89
N PHE A 341 9.18 -4.60 8.80
CA PHE A 341 10.44 -5.26 9.11
C PHE A 341 10.26 -6.69 9.63
N LEU A 342 9.33 -6.90 10.57
CA LEU A 342 9.07 -8.23 11.11
C LEU A 342 8.46 -9.17 10.07
N THR A 343 7.59 -8.68 9.18
CA THR A 343 7.07 -9.44 8.04
C THR A 343 8.19 -9.84 7.08
N TYR A 344 9.12 -8.91 6.82
CA TYR A 344 10.33 -9.20 6.06
C TYR A 344 11.17 -10.31 6.71
N CYS A 345 11.35 -10.27 8.04
CA CYS A 345 12.06 -11.32 8.78
C CYS A 345 11.38 -12.70 8.62
N LEU A 346 10.04 -12.77 8.73
CA LEU A 346 9.28 -14.01 8.52
C LEU A 346 9.54 -14.58 7.11
N ARG A 347 9.46 -13.72 6.09
CA ARG A 347 9.77 -14.13 4.72
C ARG A 347 11.18 -14.71 4.61
N LEU A 348 12.18 -13.99 5.11
CA LEU A 348 13.57 -14.41 4.96
C LEU A 348 13.90 -15.69 5.75
N PHE A 349 13.30 -15.88 6.94
CA PHE A 349 13.41 -17.13 7.69
C PHE A 349 12.77 -18.32 6.96
N ARG A 350 11.62 -18.09 6.27
CA ARG A 350 11.01 -19.10 5.41
C ARG A 350 11.93 -19.46 4.24
N GLU A 351 12.49 -18.47 3.56
CA GLU A 351 13.42 -18.69 2.44
C GLU A 351 14.70 -19.43 2.88
N LEU A 352 15.24 -19.11 4.06
CA LEU A 352 16.34 -19.85 4.69
C LEU A 352 16.01 -21.34 4.88
N TYR A 353 14.80 -21.65 5.31
CA TYR A 353 14.37 -23.03 5.48
C TYR A 353 14.17 -23.76 4.15
N ILE A 354 13.52 -23.10 3.17
CA ILE A 354 13.30 -23.65 1.83
C ILE A 354 14.63 -23.93 1.12
N SER A 355 15.59 -23.00 1.20
CA SER A 355 16.94 -23.19 0.65
C SER A 355 17.61 -24.45 1.19
N ARG A 356 17.42 -24.75 2.48
CA ARG A 356 17.96 -25.94 3.11
C ARG A 356 17.28 -27.25 2.64
N VAL A 357 15.98 -27.21 2.37
CA VAL A 357 15.22 -28.38 1.86
C VAL A 357 15.60 -28.71 0.43
N GLY A 358 16.31 -27.79 -0.27
CA GLY A 358 16.87 -28.04 -1.61
C GLY A 358 15.86 -27.87 -2.74
N VAL A 359 14.73 -27.22 -2.51
CA VAL A 359 13.71 -26.93 -3.53
C VAL A 359 13.97 -25.54 -4.12
N ALA A 360 15.05 -25.41 -4.91
CA ALA A 360 15.51 -24.14 -5.48
C ALA A 360 14.42 -23.38 -6.28
N LYS A 361 13.46 -24.09 -6.88
CA LYS A 361 12.33 -23.46 -7.63
C LYS A 361 11.36 -22.67 -6.77
N LEU A 362 11.41 -22.81 -5.44
CA LEU A 362 10.57 -22.12 -4.48
C LEU A 362 11.30 -20.96 -3.77
N ASN A 363 12.54 -20.68 -4.14
CA ASN A 363 13.34 -19.60 -3.57
C ASN A 363 13.28 -18.36 -4.47
N TYR A 364 12.86 -17.23 -3.88
CA TYR A 364 12.70 -15.96 -4.57
C TYR A 364 13.52 -14.87 -3.87
N LEU A 365 14.85 -15.10 -3.78
CA LEU A 365 15.82 -14.24 -3.13
C LEU A 365 16.45 -13.25 -4.12
N SER A 366 16.79 -12.04 -3.66
CA SER A 366 17.73 -11.19 -4.39
C SER A 366 19.16 -11.77 -4.31
N PRO A 367 20.10 -11.38 -5.19
CA PRO A 367 21.48 -11.86 -5.11
C PRO A 367 22.15 -11.58 -3.76
N GLU A 368 21.83 -10.44 -3.13
CA GLU A 368 22.33 -10.07 -1.80
C GLU A 368 21.72 -10.96 -0.71
N GLU A 369 20.40 -11.20 -0.78
CA GLU A 369 19.69 -12.10 0.13
C GLU A 369 20.17 -13.53 -0.02
N GLU A 370 20.42 -14.00 -1.24
CA GLU A 370 20.94 -15.34 -1.50
C GLU A 370 22.30 -15.55 -0.84
N SER A 371 23.20 -14.59 -0.95
CA SER A 371 24.49 -14.61 -0.28
C SER A 371 24.35 -14.67 1.25
N PHE A 372 23.42 -13.89 1.80
CA PHE A 372 23.11 -13.86 3.23
C PHE A 372 22.49 -15.19 3.72
N VAL A 373 21.54 -15.74 2.97
CA VAL A 373 20.88 -17.01 3.23
C VAL A 373 21.90 -18.15 3.21
N ASN A 374 22.81 -18.17 2.23
CA ASN A 374 23.87 -19.18 2.16
C ASN A 374 24.82 -19.11 3.36
N MET A 375 25.16 -17.91 3.83
CA MET A 375 25.97 -17.70 5.05
C MET A 375 25.26 -18.26 6.29
N LEU A 376 23.96 -18.04 6.43
CA LEU A 376 23.16 -18.46 7.59
C LEU A 376 22.55 -19.86 7.45
N SER A 377 22.76 -20.55 6.34
CA SER A 377 22.10 -21.82 5.95
C SER A 377 22.27 -22.99 6.91
N GLY A 378 22.72 -22.80 8.11
CA GLY A 378 22.79 -23.83 9.15
C GLY A 378 22.16 -23.43 10.46
N GLY A 379 21.80 -22.14 10.59
CA GLY A 379 21.14 -21.63 11.78
C GLY A 379 19.65 -22.01 11.85
N ILE A 380 19.01 -22.17 10.70
CA ILE A 380 17.61 -22.60 10.59
C ILE A 380 17.54 -24.10 10.32
N THR A 381 16.76 -24.82 11.12
CA THR A 381 16.57 -26.26 11.05
C THR A 381 15.08 -26.59 11.14
N GLY A 382 14.68 -27.81 10.78
CA GLY A 382 13.29 -28.25 10.95
C GLY A 382 12.79 -28.22 12.40
N GLN A 383 13.73 -28.20 13.37
CA GLN A 383 13.39 -28.16 14.80
C GLN A 383 13.16 -26.73 15.33
N ASN A 384 13.89 -25.71 14.78
CA ASN A 384 13.84 -24.36 15.30
C ASN A 384 13.05 -23.37 14.41
N ILE A 385 12.75 -23.70 13.15
CA ILE A 385 12.03 -22.80 12.24
C ILE A 385 10.68 -22.38 12.80
N ARG A 386 9.90 -23.34 13.30
CA ARG A 386 8.57 -23.06 13.84
C ARG A 386 8.64 -22.14 15.07
N PRO A 387 9.41 -22.43 16.12
CA PRO A 387 9.61 -21.50 17.23
C PRO A 387 10.08 -20.11 16.79
N VAL A 388 11.01 -20.02 15.85
CA VAL A 388 11.50 -18.73 15.32
C VAL A 388 10.38 -17.90 14.69
N MET A 389 9.53 -18.54 13.87
CA MET A 389 8.41 -17.84 13.23
C MET A 389 7.35 -17.42 14.28
N GLU A 390 7.01 -18.30 15.21
CA GLU A 390 6.04 -18.02 16.28
C GLU A 390 6.45 -16.81 17.14
N GLU A 391 7.75 -16.65 17.47
CA GLU A 391 8.25 -15.50 18.22
C GLU A 391 8.16 -14.19 17.42
N VAL A 392 8.45 -14.21 16.12
CA VAL A 392 8.33 -13.04 15.26
C VAL A 392 6.84 -12.64 15.11
N GLU A 393 5.95 -13.62 14.90
CA GLU A 393 4.51 -13.38 14.85
C GLU A 393 3.95 -12.82 16.17
N LEU A 394 4.47 -13.31 17.31
CA LEU A 394 4.12 -12.79 18.63
C LEU A 394 4.51 -11.32 18.76
N ALA A 395 5.71 -10.96 18.32
CA ALA A 395 6.17 -9.58 18.31
C ALA A 395 5.24 -8.67 17.44
N ILE A 396 4.84 -9.14 16.26
CA ILE A 396 3.87 -8.43 15.39
C ILE A 396 2.55 -8.19 16.15
N ARG A 397 2.01 -9.23 16.80
CA ARG A 397 0.77 -9.10 17.59
C ARG A 397 0.91 -8.07 18.70
N HIS A 398 2.00 -8.10 19.45
CA HIS A 398 2.24 -7.14 20.54
C HIS A 398 2.38 -5.69 20.03
N ILE A 399 3.02 -5.47 18.87
CA ILE A 399 3.13 -4.14 18.26
C ILE A 399 1.74 -3.64 17.82
N ARG A 400 0.93 -4.50 17.22
CA ARG A 400 -0.47 -4.18 16.84
C ARG A 400 -1.32 -3.80 18.05
N GLN A 401 -1.06 -4.39 19.21
CA GLN A 401 -1.72 -4.11 20.49
C GLN A 401 -1.12 -2.91 21.24
N ASN A 402 -0.32 -2.07 20.58
CA ASN A 402 0.30 -0.90 21.16
C ASN A 402 1.34 -1.18 22.27
N GLY A 403 1.95 -2.34 22.26
CA GLY A 403 3.03 -2.68 23.20
C GLY A 403 4.26 -1.79 23.04
N ASN A 404 5.09 -1.75 24.08
CA ASN A 404 6.34 -0.98 24.07
C ASN A 404 7.38 -1.62 23.13
N GLY A 405 7.68 -0.96 22.00
CA GLY A 405 8.57 -1.49 20.97
C GLY A 405 9.96 -1.89 21.50
N ARG A 406 10.57 -1.11 22.40
CA ARG A 406 11.90 -1.44 22.98
C ARG A 406 11.87 -2.76 23.73
N MET A 407 10.84 -2.98 24.54
CA MET A 407 10.69 -4.23 25.29
C MET A 407 10.43 -5.40 24.35
N ILE A 408 9.55 -5.21 23.36
CA ILE A 408 9.18 -6.25 22.39
C ILE A 408 10.40 -6.67 21.58
N PHE A 409 11.14 -5.74 20.99
CA PHE A 409 12.32 -6.07 20.19
C PHE A 409 13.46 -6.65 21.04
N PHE A 410 13.69 -6.17 22.25
CA PHE A 410 14.72 -6.73 23.11
C PHE A 410 14.38 -8.18 23.53
N ASP A 411 13.14 -8.46 23.93
CA ASP A 411 12.67 -9.81 24.24
C ASP A 411 12.78 -10.74 23.01
N LEU A 412 12.33 -10.25 21.83
CA LEU A 412 12.47 -10.98 20.58
C LEU A 412 13.92 -11.39 20.28
N LEU A 413 14.87 -10.45 20.42
CA LEU A 413 16.29 -10.71 20.21
C LEU A 413 16.83 -11.79 21.14
N LEU A 414 16.44 -11.76 22.42
CA LEU A 414 16.84 -12.79 23.39
C LEU A 414 16.28 -14.17 23.03
N ARG A 415 14.99 -14.25 22.67
CA ARG A 415 14.33 -15.50 22.29
C ARG A 415 14.88 -16.08 21.00
N LEU A 416 15.07 -15.23 19.97
CA LEU A 416 15.71 -15.66 18.73
C LEU A 416 17.16 -16.13 18.97
N THR A 417 17.89 -15.50 19.88
CA THR A 417 19.23 -15.95 20.25
C THR A 417 19.20 -17.35 20.88
N ALA A 418 18.27 -17.60 21.78
CA ALA A 418 18.11 -18.94 22.38
C ALA A 418 17.77 -20.01 21.33
N ALA A 419 16.93 -19.67 20.34
CA ALA A 419 16.51 -20.58 19.29
C ALA A 419 17.59 -20.84 18.20
N LEU A 420 18.36 -19.81 17.83
CA LEU A 420 19.27 -19.83 16.68
C LEU A 420 20.74 -20.04 17.06
N ALA A 421 21.22 -19.44 18.17
CA ALA A 421 22.63 -19.45 18.51
C ALA A 421 23.26 -20.85 18.68
N PRO A 422 22.58 -21.88 19.21
CA PRO A 422 23.14 -23.22 19.27
C PRO A 422 23.51 -23.78 17.91
N ALA A 423 22.62 -23.62 16.92
CA ALA A 423 22.82 -24.13 15.56
C ALA A 423 23.87 -23.30 14.79
N LEU A 424 23.91 -21.97 14.99
CA LEU A 424 24.88 -21.08 14.34
C LEU A 424 26.30 -21.30 14.87
N ARG A 425 26.45 -21.48 16.20
CA ARG A 425 27.76 -21.77 16.84
C ARG A 425 28.32 -23.13 16.43
N ALA A 426 27.46 -24.14 16.26
CA ALA A 426 27.88 -25.45 15.75
C ALA A 426 28.50 -25.39 14.36
N LYS A 427 28.23 -24.36 13.56
CA LYS A 427 28.82 -24.09 12.24
C LYS A 427 30.04 -23.14 12.28
N GLY A 428 30.50 -22.74 13.46
CA GLY A 428 31.69 -21.88 13.60
C GLY A 428 31.41 -20.37 13.35
N LEU A 429 30.17 -19.97 13.22
CA LEU A 429 29.78 -18.55 13.22
C LEU A 429 29.87 -18.00 14.64
N LYS A 430 30.85 -17.12 14.89
CA LYS A 430 31.11 -16.48 16.19
C LYS A 430 30.89 -14.98 16.12
#